data_d09f6a1c879cf843d5aa61d40605721d
#
_entry.id   d09f6a1c879cf843d5aa61d40605721d
#
_cell.length_a   1.000
_cell.length_b   1.000
_cell.length_c   1.000
_cell.angle_alpha   90.00
_cell.angle_beta   90.00
_cell.angle_gamma   90.00
#
_symmetry.space_group_name_H-M   'P 1'
#
loop_
_entity.id
_entity.type
_entity.pdbx_description
1 polymer ?
#
loop_
_entity_poly.entity_id
_entity_poly.type
_entity_poly.pdbx_seq_one_letter_code
_entity_poly.pdbx_strand_id
1 'polypeptide(L)'
;VNKIALLRNSRDHGVPDPVQFALDCERFGANGITVHPRPDARHIRPDDVRGLRRSIRTELNIEGNPLEPSFMALVLEVNPAQATLVPDHPSQRTSDHGWDLDQDGPALKPLIQTLRNAGIRVSLFVDPDPLRAEQAADLGVDAVELYTEDFAKAFDSGADPIPCITPYRKTYQVALDRGLMVHAGHDLNLNNLSFLHEQLPLLHEVSIGHALVADALYLGLENTIRLYQRALQPRPSN
;
A
#
# COMPACT_ATOMS: atom_id res chain seq x y z
N VAL A 1 1.51 -1.15 -9.15
CA VAL A 1 1.64 -1.70 -10.54
C VAL A 1 2.36 -3.05 -10.58
N ASN A 2 2.55 -3.72 -9.43
CA ASN A 2 3.29 -4.99 -9.31
C ASN A 2 2.76 -6.11 -10.22
N LYS A 3 1.43 -6.22 -10.37
CA LYS A 3 0.79 -7.26 -11.21
C LYS A 3 1.05 -7.05 -12.71
N ILE A 4 1.21 -5.80 -13.15
CA ILE A 4 1.60 -5.47 -14.53
C ILE A 4 3.04 -5.91 -14.80
N ALA A 5 3.94 -5.64 -13.86
CA ALA A 5 5.32 -6.09 -13.97
C ALA A 5 5.44 -7.63 -13.93
N LEU A 6 4.59 -8.32 -13.15
CA LEU A 6 4.51 -9.78 -13.15
C LEU A 6 4.10 -10.30 -14.53
N LEU A 7 3.08 -9.69 -15.16
CA LEU A 7 2.65 -10.04 -16.51
C LEU A 7 3.76 -9.79 -17.54
N ARG A 8 4.45 -8.63 -17.47
CA ARG A 8 5.63 -8.35 -18.32
C ARG A 8 6.69 -9.43 -18.19
N ASN A 9 6.98 -9.87 -16.94
CA ASN A 9 8.02 -10.86 -16.68
C ASN A 9 7.68 -12.28 -17.16
N SER A 10 6.42 -12.53 -17.55
CA SER A 10 6.02 -13.82 -18.15
C SER A 10 6.50 -13.99 -19.58
N ARG A 11 7.05 -12.93 -20.22
CA ARG A 11 7.55 -12.91 -21.60
C ARG A 11 8.76 -11.98 -21.73
N ASP A 12 9.59 -12.17 -22.76
CA ASP A 12 10.81 -11.39 -22.97
C ASP A 12 10.63 -10.11 -23.82
N HIS A 13 9.37 -9.71 -24.08
CA HIS A 13 9.08 -8.57 -24.97
C HIS A 13 8.99 -7.21 -24.28
N GLY A 14 9.08 -7.16 -22.94
CA GLY A 14 8.95 -5.92 -22.17
C GLY A 14 7.52 -5.35 -22.08
N VAL A 15 6.52 -6.08 -22.55
CA VAL A 15 5.10 -5.67 -22.56
C VAL A 15 4.29 -6.53 -21.61
N PRO A 16 3.35 -5.93 -20.83
CA PRO A 16 3.06 -4.49 -20.68
C PRO A 16 4.17 -3.75 -19.93
N ASP A 17 4.45 -2.50 -20.32
CA ASP A 17 5.45 -1.66 -19.66
C ASP A 17 4.87 -1.09 -18.35
N PRO A 18 5.45 -1.38 -17.16
CA PRO A 18 4.96 -0.86 -15.88
C PRO A 18 5.03 0.66 -15.76
N VAL A 19 6.01 1.31 -16.39
CA VAL A 19 6.15 2.78 -16.37
C VAL A 19 5.04 3.42 -17.18
N GLN A 20 4.79 2.93 -18.40
CA GLN A 20 3.70 3.43 -19.22
C GLN A 20 2.34 3.20 -18.56
N PHE A 21 2.13 2.03 -17.96
CA PHE A 21 0.89 1.74 -17.22
C PHE A 21 0.68 2.71 -16.05
N ALA A 22 1.74 3.05 -15.31
CA ALA A 22 1.67 4.02 -14.22
C ALA A 22 1.31 5.42 -14.73
N LEU A 23 1.89 5.87 -15.85
CA LEU A 23 1.54 7.13 -16.50
C LEU A 23 0.08 7.16 -16.95
N ASP A 24 -0.45 6.05 -17.45
CA ASP A 24 -1.86 5.94 -17.79
C ASP A 24 -2.73 5.98 -16.53
N CYS A 25 -2.33 5.36 -15.41
CA CYS A 25 -3.00 5.49 -14.14
C CYS A 25 -3.07 6.95 -13.65
N GLU A 26 -1.96 7.68 -13.71
CA GLU A 26 -1.94 9.13 -13.40
C GLU A 26 -2.92 9.92 -14.29
N ARG A 27 -2.83 9.70 -15.61
CA ARG A 27 -3.71 10.38 -16.58
C ARG A 27 -5.18 10.16 -16.30
N PHE A 28 -5.55 8.99 -15.77
CA PHE A 28 -6.91 8.64 -15.40
C PHE A 28 -7.30 9.04 -13.99
N GLY A 29 -6.35 9.60 -13.22
CA GLY A 29 -6.61 10.27 -11.93
C GLY A 29 -6.12 9.53 -10.69
N ALA A 30 -5.25 8.50 -10.82
CA ALA A 30 -4.59 7.94 -9.64
C ALA A 30 -3.73 9.01 -8.94
N ASN A 31 -3.79 9.07 -7.61
CA ASN A 31 -3.10 10.06 -6.79
C ASN A 31 -1.67 9.63 -6.43
N GLY A 32 -1.36 8.34 -6.52
CA GLY A 32 -0.06 7.78 -6.25
C GLY A 32 0.15 6.44 -6.94
N ILE A 33 1.41 6.05 -7.04
CA ILE A 33 1.85 4.79 -7.63
C ILE A 33 2.64 4.03 -6.58
N THR A 34 2.17 2.84 -6.22
CA THR A 34 2.85 1.95 -5.28
C THR A 34 3.54 0.81 -6.02
N VAL A 35 4.80 0.56 -5.64
CA VAL A 35 5.63 -0.53 -6.18
C VAL A 35 6.34 -1.28 -5.06
N HIS A 36 6.50 -2.60 -5.26
CA HIS A 36 7.21 -3.47 -4.33
C HIS A 36 8.35 -4.20 -5.05
N PRO A 37 9.56 -3.63 -5.10
CA PRO A 37 10.73 -4.25 -5.70
C PRO A 37 11.29 -5.35 -4.78
N ARG A 38 10.76 -6.57 -4.90
CA ARG A 38 11.24 -7.70 -4.10
C ARG A 38 12.65 -8.11 -4.50
N PRO A 39 13.45 -8.67 -3.55
CA PRO A 39 14.85 -9.07 -3.82
C PRO A 39 15.02 -10.05 -4.98
N ASP A 40 14.04 -10.92 -5.23
CA ASP A 40 14.04 -11.88 -6.34
C ASP A 40 13.57 -11.29 -7.68
N ALA A 41 13.21 -10.01 -7.72
CA ALA A 41 12.76 -9.29 -8.91
C ALA A 41 11.61 -9.98 -9.67
N ARG A 42 10.75 -10.77 -8.96
CA ARG A 42 9.65 -11.54 -9.57
C ARG A 42 8.65 -10.65 -10.34
N HIS A 43 8.56 -9.37 -10.00
CA HIS A 43 7.72 -8.40 -10.70
C HIS A 43 8.46 -7.08 -10.94
N ILE A 44 8.37 -6.07 -10.07
CA ILE A 44 9.07 -4.79 -10.19
C ILE A 44 10.58 -5.01 -10.02
N ARG A 45 11.34 -4.39 -10.92
CA ARG A 45 12.80 -4.38 -10.92
C ARG A 45 13.30 -3.01 -10.45
N PRO A 46 14.53 -2.88 -9.93
CA PRO A 46 15.09 -1.58 -9.56
C PRO A 46 15.04 -0.54 -10.68
N ASP A 47 15.24 -0.95 -11.94
CA ASP A 47 15.19 -0.03 -13.09
C ASP A 47 13.78 0.47 -13.38
N ASP A 48 12.73 -0.32 -13.10
CA ASP A 48 11.34 0.14 -13.17
C ASP A 48 11.11 1.26 -12.15
N VAL A 49 11.60 1.10 -10.92
CA VAL A 49 11.47 2.10 -9.85
C VAL A 49 12.17 3.42 -10.25
N ARG A 50 13.39 3.33 -10.79
CA ARG A 50 14.12 4.50 -11.31
C ARG A 50 13.38 5.16 -12.49
N GLY A 51 12.79 4.33 -13.35
CA GLY A 51 11.97 4.79 -14.49
C GLY A 51 10.74 5.54 -14.01
N LEU A 52 10.00 4.97 -13.06
CA LEU A 52 8.82 5.59 -12.44
C LEU A 52 9.18 6.93 -11.79
N ARG A 53 10.23 6.99 -10.98
CA ARG A 53 10.65 8.22 -10.29
C ARG A 53 10.93 9.38 -11.26
N ARG A 54 11.45 9.08 -12.45
CA ARG A 54 11.71 10.11 -13.49
C ARG A 54 10.49 10.53 -14.28
N SER A 55 9.46 9.66 -14.34
CA SER A 55 8.36 9.80 -15.28
C SER A 55 7.07 10.28 -14.66
N ILE A 56 6.71 9.78 -13.44
CA ILE A 56 5.46 10.13 -12.78
C ILE A 56 5.58 11.48 -12.07
N ARG A 57 4.44 12.15 -11.92
CA ARG A 57 4.31 13.44 -11.24
C ARG A 57 3.57 13.33 -9.90
N THR A 58 2.79 12.27 -9.74
CA THR A 58 2.11 11.92 -8.50
C THR A 58 3.08 11.30 -7.50
N GLU A 59 2.60 10.92 -6.33
CA GLU A 59 3.41 10.32 -5.30
C GLU A 59 3.90 8.91 -5.71
N LEU A 60 5.19 8.66 -5.56
CA LEU A 60 5.77 7.32 -5.62
C LEU A 60 5.87 6.77 -4.21
N ASN A 61 5.26 5.62 -3.96
CA ASN A 61 5.43 4.82 -2.76
C ASN A 61 6.21 3.55 -3.08
N ILE A 62 7.26 3.26 -2.31
CA ILE A 62 8.06 2.03 -2.45
C ILE A 62 7.84 1.17 -1.21
N GLU A 63 7.26 -0.01 -1.43
CA GLU A 63 7.07 -1.02 -0.38
C GLU A 63 8.28 -1.94 -0.30
N GLY A 64 8.61 -2.40 0.91
CA GLY A 64 9.60 -3.45 1.10
C GLY A 64 10.09 -3.57 2.54
N ASN A 65 10.93 -4.58 2.77
CA ASN A 65 11.51 -4.86 4.07
C ASN A 65 12.77 -4.01 4.27
N PRO A 66 12.79 -3.07 5.23
CA PRO A 66 13.95 -2.21 5.47
C PRO A 66 15.16 -2.95 6.08
N LEU A 67 14.96 -4.17 6.60
CA LEU A 67 16.05 -5.02 7.08
C LEU A 67 16.86 -5.62 5.90
N GLU A 68 16.34 -5.52 4.67
CA GLU A 68 17.06 -5.88 3.44
C GLU A 68 17.90 -4.68 2.97
N PRO A 69 19.25 -4.76 2.98
CA PRO A 69 20.11 -3.63 2.61
C PRO A 69 19.87 -3.09 1.20
N SER A 70 19.47 -3.97 0.27
CA SER A 70 19.15 -3.59 -1.11
C SER A 70 17.92 -2.68 -1.21
N PHE A 71 16.92 -2.88 -0.33
CA PHE A 71 15.74 -2.03 -0.25
C PHE A 71 16.12 -0.63 0.21
N MET A 72 16.83 -0.51 1.34
CA MET A 72 17.27 0.78 1.88
C MET A 72 18.13 1.55 0.88
N ALA A 73 19.07 0.88 0.20
CA ALA A 73 19.90 1.49 -0.83
C ALA A 73 19.07 2.06 -1.97
N LEU A 74 18.10 1.29 -2.49
CA LEU A 74 17.23 1.72 -3.58
C LEU A 74 16.32 2.89 -3.16
N VAL A 75 15.71 2.82 -1.98
CA VAL A 75 14.81 3.87 -1.48
C VAL A 75 15.56 5.19 -1.28
N LEU A 76 16.76 5.14 -0.70
CA LEU A 76 17.59 6.35 -0.50
C LEU A 76 18.11 6.91 -1.83
N GLU A 77 18.45 6.05 -2.81
CA GLU A 77 18.85 6.48 -4.17
C GLU A 77 17.71 7.19 -4.90
N VAL A 78 16.52 6.59 -4.87
CA VAL A 78 15.34 7.06 -5.63
C VAL A 78 14.68 8.26 -4.97
N ASN A 79 14.74 8.35 -3.66
CA ASN A 79 14.10 9.36 -2.83
C ASN A 79 12.60 9.54 -3.18
N PRO A 80 11.75 8.52 -2.94
CA PRO A 80 10.33 8.57 -3.22
C PRO A 80 9.59 9.52 -2.25
N ALA A 81 8.32 9.81 -2.53
CA ALA A 81 7.48 10.55 -1.60
C ALA A 81 7.22 9.76 -0.30
N GLN A 82 7.09 8.43 -0.43
CA GLN A 82 6.79 7.54 0.69
C GLN A 82 7.54 6.21 0.55
N ALA A 83 7.87 5.62 1.69
CA ALA A 83 8.27 4.22 1.81
C ALA A 83 7.33 3.51 2.79
N THR A 84 6.67 2.44 2.34
CA THR A 84 5.86 1.56 3.18
C THR A 84 6.69 0.36 3.60
N LEU A 85 6.95 0.25 4.90
CA LEU A 85 7.79 -0.80 5.47
C LEU A 85 6.95 -2.02 5.79
N VAL A 86 7.26 -3.16 5.16
CA VAL A 86 6.55 -4.43 5.32
C VAL A 86 7.50 -5.53 5.81
N PRO A 87 7.04 -6.48 6.66
CA PRO A 87 7.89 -7.54 7.24
C PRO A 87 8.18 -8.70 6.29
N ASP A 88 8.01 -8.50 5.00
CA ASP A 88 8.07 -9.56 4.01
C ASP A 88 9.42 -10.30 4.00
N HIS A 89 9.35 -11.62 4.09
CA HIS A 89 10.49 -12.49 3.81
C HIS A 89 10.55 -12.81 2.29
N PRO A 90 11.75 -12.96 1.69
CA PRO A 90 11.88 -13.25 0.25
C PRO A 90 11.10 -14.48 -0.23
N SER A 91 10.87 -15.49 0.62
CA SER A 91 10.11 -16.70 0.28
C SER A 91 8.58 -16.50 0.33
N GLN A 92 8.07 -15.42 0.92
CA GLN A 92 6.63 -15.19 1.01
C GLN A 92 6.05 -14.83 -0.36
N ARG A 93 4.83 -15.29 -0.61
CA ARG A 93 4.13 -15.05 -1.87
C ARG A 93 3.61 -13.62 -1.97
N THR A 94 3.12 -13.10 -0.87
CA THR A 94 2.59 -11.73 -0.69
C THR A 94 2.77 -11.35 0.77
N SER A 95 2.60 -10.06 1.09
CA SER A 95 2.51 -9.60 2.48
C SER A 95 1.26 -10.21 3.11
N ASP A 96 1.39 -10.89 4.24
CA ASP A 96 0.31 -11.67 4.87
C ASP A 96 0.14 -11.37 6.37
N HIS A 97 0.92 -10.43 6.91
CA HIS A 97 0.84 -9.94 8.28
C HIS A 97 1.56 -8.60 8.44
N GLY A 98 1.23 -7.86 9.50
CA GLY A 98 1.94 -6.67 9.93
C GLY A 98 3.20 -6.98 10.74
N TRP A 99 3.95 -5.94 11.11
CA TRP A 99 5.15 -6.07 11.95
C TRP A 99 4.83 -6.53 13.37
N ASP A 100 5.65 -7.43 13.91
CA ASP A 100 5.74 -7.67 15.34
C ASP A 100 6.63 -6.61 16.00
N LEU A 101 6.02 -5.47 16.39
CA LEU A 101 6.75 -4.32 16.89
C LEU A 101 7.38 -4.52 18.28
N ASP A 102 6.97 -5.53 19.02
CA ASP A 102 7.64 -5.91 20.27
C ASP A 102 9.03 -6.50 19.98
N GLN A 103 9.14 -7.27 18.91
CA GLN A 103 10.36 -7.93 18.49
C GLN A 103 11.20 -7.06 17.54
N ASP A 104 10.58 -6.49 16.53
CA ASP A 104 11.28 -5.84 15.41
C ASP A 104 11.49 -4.33 15.62
N GLY A 105 10.70 -3.70 16.49
CA GLY A 105 10.74 -2.27 16.74
C GLY A 105 12.13 -1.69 16.99
N PRO A 106 12.98 -2.31 17.83
CA PRO A 106 14.35 -1.82 18.07
C PRO A 106 15.22 -1.78 16.80
N ALA A 107 15.06 -2.73 15.89
CA ALA A 107 15.78 -2.79 14.62
C ALA A 107 15.22 -1.78 13.59
N LEU A 108 13.90 -1.57 13.58
CA LEU A 108 13.23 -0.64 12.68
C LEU A 108 13.53 0.82 12.98
N LYS A 109 13.63 1.19 14.26
CA LYS A 109 13.75 2.59 14.69
C LYS A 109 14.87 3.38 14.00
N PRO A 110 16.12 2.90 13.92
CA PRO A 110 17.20 3.64 13.23
C PRO A 110 16.98 3.72 11.71
N LEU A 111 16.31 2.74 11.10
CA LEU A 111 16.02 2.73 9.67
C LEU A 111 14.91 3.74 9.34
N ILE A 112 13.84 3.78 10.16
CA ILE A 112 12.79 4.80 10.08
C ILE A 112 13.40 6.20 10.18
N GLN A 113 14.28 6.43 11.16
CA GLN A 113 14.93 7.73 11.33
C GLN A 113 15.80 8.10 10.11
N THR A 114 16.49 7.13 9.51
CA THR A 114 17.31 7.34 8.30
C THR A 114 16.44 7.80 7.13
N LEU A 115 15.32 7.15 6.89
CA LEU A 115 14.38 7.51 5.82
C LEU A 115 13.76 8.89 6.06
N ARG A 116 13.32 9.19 7.28
CA ARG A 116 12.75 10.49 7.63
C ARG A 116 13.78 11.63 7.52
N ASN A 117 15.03 11.39 7.87
CA ASN A 117 16.12 12.37 7.70
C ASN A 117 16.40 12.66 6.22
N ALA A 118 16.11 11.72 5.33
CA ALA A 118 16.15 11.91 3.87
C ALA A 118 14.92 12.62 3.31
N GLY A 119 13.95 12.99 4.16
CA GLY A 119 12.70 13.64 3.75
C GLY A 119 11.66 12.69 3.17
N ILE A 120 11.80 11.38 3.38
CA ILE A 120 10.88 10.35 2.90
C ILE A 120 9.83 10.09 3.99
N ARG A 121 8.55 10.19 3.65
CA ARG A 121 7.43 9.80 4.52
C ARG A 121 7.49 8.29 4.77
N VAL A 122 7.38 7.87 6.01
CA VAL A 122 7.43 6.46 6.40
C VAL A 122 6.07 5.98 6.83
N SER A 123 5.53 4.97 6.13
CA SER A 123 4.35 4.21 6.50
C SER A 123 4.75 2.83 7.00
N LEU A 124 4.11 2.34 8.06
CA LEU A 124 4.40 1.03 8.63
C LEU A 124 3.20 0.10 8.45
N PHE A 125 3.43 -1.06 7.84
CA PHE A 125 2.40 -2.07 7.61
C PHE A 125 2.08 -2.80 8.93
N VAL A 126 0.82 -2.74 9.37
CA VAL A 126 0.39 -3.24 10.68
C VAL A 126 -0.91 -4.02 10.60
N ASP A 127 -1.04 -5.01 11.46
CA ASP A 127 -2.31 -5.67 11.70
C ASP A 127 -3.29 -4.71 12.40
N PRO A 128 -4.62 -4.93 12.29
CA PRO A 128 -5.62 -4.08 12.91
C PRO A 128 -5.71 -4.29 14.44
N ASP A 129 -4.63 -3.95 15.14
CA ASP A 129 -4.47 -3.99 16.58
C ASP A 129 -4.12 -2.57 17.09
N PRO A 130 -4.92 -1.98 18.01
CA PRO A 130 -4.63 -0.68 18.60
C PRO A 130 -3.23 -0.54 19.19
N LEU A 131 -2.70 -1.61 19.81
CA LEU A 131 -1.34 -1.61 20.36
C LEU A 131 -0.29 -1.39 19.26
N ARG A 132 -0.48 -1.97 18.08
CA ARG A 132 0.45 -1.78 16.95
C ARG A 132 0.48 -0.33 16.46
N ALA A 133 -0.66 0.36 16.47
CA ALA A 133 -0.73 1.79 16.14
C ALA A 133 0.00 2.66 17.18
N GLU A 134 -0.12 2.36 18.47
CA GLU A 134 0.62 3.05 19.53
C GLU A 134 2.13 2.85 19.37
N GLN A 135 2.57 1.61 19.20
CA GLN A 135 3.98 1.27 19.02
C GLN A 135 4.57 1.91 17.75
N ALA A 136 3.82 1.93 16.65
CA ALA A 136 4.23 2.60 15.42
C ALA A 136 4.46 4.10 15.64
N ALA A 137 3.56 4.77 16.36
CA ALA A 137 3.73 6.18 16.73
C ALA A 137 4.99 6.40 17.59
N ASP A 138 5.29 5.49 18.54
CA ASP A 138 6.49 5.57 19.40
C ASP A 138 7.79 5.33 18.61
N LEU A 139 7.74 4.62 17.49
CA LEU A 139 8.86 4.49 16.57
C LEU A 139 9.07 5.75 15.72
N GLY A 140 8.08 6.65 15.69
CA GLY A 140 8.16 7.94 15.01
C GLY A 140 7.88 7.86 13.52
N VAL A 141 7.04 6.95 13.06
CA VAL A 141 6.57 6.91 11.65
C VAL A 141 5.57 8.05 11.38
N ASP A 142 5.30 8.31 10.12
CA ASP A 142 4.35 9.33 9.68
C ASP A 142 2.94 8.75 9.44
N ALA A 143 2.89 7.45 9.11
CA ALA A 143 1.65 6.76 8.79
C ALA A 143 1.69 5.29 9.23
N VAL A 144 0.51 4.69 9.33
CA VAL A 144 0.33 3.23 9.36
C VAL A 144 -0.54 2.80 8.19
N GLU A 145 -0.21 1.64 7.60
CA GLU A 145 -1.06 0.98 6.60
C GLU A 145 -1.68 -0.26 7.23
N LEU A 146 -3.00 -0.26 7.35
CA LEU A 146 -3.77 -1.37 7.91
C LEU A 146 -3.85 -2.51 6.91
N TYR A 147 -3.44 -3.72 7.32
CA TYR A 147 -3.60 -4.94 6.56
C TYR A 147 -5.07 -5.34 6.49
N THR A 148 -5.67 -5.37 5.29
CA THR A 148 -7.13 -5.48 5.13
C THR A 148 -7.62 -6.81 4.58
N GLU A 149 -6.79 -7.84 4.43
CA GLU A 149 -7.19 -9.13 3.84
C GLU A 149 -8.32 -9.82 4.61
N ASP A 150 -8.23 -9.86 5.96
CA ASP A 150 -9.24 -10.54 6.79
C ASP A 150 -10.60 -9.85 6.68
N PHE A 151 -10.61 -8.51 6.65
CA PHE A 151 -11.82 -7.74 6.36
C PHE A 151 -12.36 -8.06 4.96
N ALA A 152 -11.50 -8.04 3.95
CA ALA A 152 -11.91 -8.29 2.56
C ALA A 152 -12.49 -9.70 2.39
N LYS A 153 -11.85 -10.72 2.95
CA LYS A 153 -12.35 -12.11 2.94
C LYS A 153 -13.71 -12.24 3.62
N ALA A 154 -13.88 -11.63 4.79
CA ALA A 154 -15.14 -11.67 5.53
C ALA A 154 -16.25 -10.99 4.74
N PHE A 155 -15.97 -9.82 4.17
CA PHE A 155 -16.92 -9.07 3.36
C PHE A 155 -17.36 -9.86 2.11
N ASP A 156 -16.40 -10.40 1.37
CA ASP A 156 -16.64 -11.14 0.12
C ASP A 156 -17.35 -12.48 0.38
N SER A 157 -17.24 -13.05 1.60
CA SER A 157 -17.99 -14.27 1.98
C SER A 157 -19.48 -14.02 2.23
N GLY A 158 -19.92 -12.75 2.28
CA GLY A 158 -21.29 -12.36 2.62
C GLY A 158 -21.61 -12.47 4.13
N ALA A 159 -20.60 -12.66 4.98
CA ALA A 159 -20.76 -12.59 6.43
C ALA A 159 -21.06 -11.15 6.88
N ASP A 160 -21.62 -11.00 8.10
CA ASP A 160 -21.76 -9.67 8.71
C ASP A 160 -20.39 -9.00 8.85
N PRO A 161 -20.13 -7.88 8.17
CA PRO A 161 -18.82 -7.24 8.19
C PRO A 161 -18.52 -6.47 9.49
N ILE A 162 -19.53 -6.25 10.36
CA ILE A 162 -19.39 -5.45 11.58
C ILE A 162 -18.38 -6.04 12.57
N PRO A 163 -18.40 -7.35 12.88
CA PRO A 163 -17.38 -7.95 13.74
C PRO A 163 -15.96 -7.78 13.18
N CYS A 164 -15.80 -7.93 11.86
CA CYS A 164 -14.51 -7.85 11.20
C CYS A 164 -13.96 -6.43 11.10
N ILE A 165 -14.82 -5.41 10.93
CA ILE A 165 -14.37 -4.01 10.83
C ILE A 165 -14.09 -3.39 12.21
N THR A 166 -14.59 -3.97 13.27
CA THR A 166 -14.44 -3.42 14.65
C THR A 166 -12.98 -3.26 15.09
N PRO A 167 -12.05 -4.22 14.89
CA PRO A 167 -10.64 -4.02 15.18
C PRO A 167 -10.03 -2.87 14.38
N TYR A 168 -10.36 -2.76 13.08
CA TYR A 168 -9.87 -1.67 12.20
C TYR A 168 -10.30 -0.30 12.71
N ARG A 169 -11.57 -0.14 13.12
CA ARG A 169 -12.06 1.13 13.69
C ARG A 169 -11.31 1.53 14.95
N LYS A 170 -11.02 0.57 15.83
CA LYS A 170 -10.26 0.83 17.05
C LYS A 170 -8.83 1.25 16.76
N THR A 171 -8.14 0.50 15.89
CA THR A 171 -6.76 0.79 15.50
C THR A 171 -6.67 2.14 14.77
N TYR A 172 -7.60 2.39 13.85
CA TYR A 172 -7.74 3.65 13.14
C TYR A 172 -7.90 4.84 14.11
N GLN A 173 -8.77 4.74 15.11
CA GLN A 173 -8.96 5.82 16.07
C GLN A 173 -7.69 6.09 16.87
N VAL A 174 -7.02 5.04 17.36
CA VAL A 174 -5.75 5.17 18.08
C VAL A 174 -4.68 5.81 17.21
N ALA A 175 -4.55 5.40 15.96
CA ALA A 175 -3.59 5.99 15.03
C ALA A 175 -3.84 7.50 14.83
N LEU A 176 -5.09 7.91 14.62
CA LEU A 176 -5.46 9.32 14.52
C LEU A 176 -5.19 10.11 15.80
N ASP A 177 -5.53 9.55 16.96
CA ASP A 177 -5.27 10.19 18.27
C ASP A 177 -3.77 10.37 18.53
N ARG A 178 -2.94 9.51 17.96
CA ARG A 178 -1.48 9.60 17.98
C ARG A 178 -0.90 10.49 16.85
N GLY A 179 -1.75 11.12 16.03
CA GLY A 179 -1.36 12.03 14.96
C GLY A 179 -0.79 11.35 13.71
N LEU A 180 -1.03 10.04 13.53
CA LEU A 180 -0.61 9.31 12.35
C LEU A 180 -1.62 9.46 11.21
N MET A 181 -1.13 9.51 9.98
CA MET A 181 -1.96 9.22 8.82
C MET A 181 -2.33 7.74 8.80
N VAL A 182 -3.53 7.42 8.33
CA VAL A 182 -3.97 6.02 8.22
C VAL A 182 -4.20 5.67 6.77
N HIS A 183 -3.51 4.66 6.32
CA HIS A 183 -3.64 4.03 5.03
C HIS A 183 -4.30 2.66 5.19
N ALA A 184 -4.82 2.10 4.09
CA ALA A 184 -5.35 0.74 4.07
C ALA A 184 -4.99 0.06 2.76
N GLY A 185 -4.58 -1.19 2.83
CA GLY A 185 -4.17 -1.96 1.66
C GLY A 185 -4.30 -3.46 1.88
N HIS A 186 -4.32 -4.17 0.78
CA HIS A 186 -4.47 -5.60 0.62
C HIS A 186 -5.92 -6.07 0.40
N ASP A 187 -6.16 -6.65 -0.78
CA ASP A 187 -7.43 -7.27 -1.22
C ASP A 187 -8.67 -6.37 -1.22
N LEU A 188 -8.45 -5.04 -1.14
CA LEU A 188 -9.52 -4.09 -1.38
C LEU A 188 -9.97 -4.12 -2.84
N ASN A 189 -11.30 -4.06 -3.05
CA ASN A 189 -11.94 -4.15 -4.35
C ASN A 189 -13.21 -3.26 -4.41
N LEU A 190 -13.86 -3.20 -5.57
CA LEU A 190 -15.06 -2.36 -5.77
C LEU A 190 -16.26 -2.76 -4.88
N ASN A 191 -16.31 -4.00 -4.36
CA ASN A 191 -17.40 -4.44 -3.50
C ASN A 191 -17.23 -3.96 -2.06
N ASN A 192 -15.99 -4.00 -1.53
CA ASN A 192 -15.71 -3.77 -0.10
C ASN A 192 -15.21 -2.36 0.22
N LEU A 193 -14.65 -1.63 -0.76
CA LEU A 193 -13.96 -0.35 -0.53
C LEU A 193 -14.90 0.74 0.01
N SER A 194 -16.11 0.89 -0.57
CA SER A 194 -17.05 1.92 -0.09
C SER A 194 -17.46 1.70 1.35
N PHE A 195 -17.70 0.46 1.75
CA PHE A 195 -18.01 0.14 3.15
C PHE A 195 -16.82 0.45 4.07
N LEU A 196 -15.60 0.05 3.69
CA LEU A 196 -14.40 0.38 4.46
C LEU A 196 -14.28 1.89 4.67
N HIS A 197 -14.42 2.67 3.58
CA HIS A 197 -14.31 4.12 3.64
C HIS A 197 -15.41 4.78 4.50
N GLU A 198 -16.64 4.25 4.47
CA GLU A 198 -17.71 4.71 5.37
C GLU A 198 -17.38 4.46 6.85
N GLN A 199 -16.69 3.37 7.15
CA GLN A 199 -16.30 3.04 8.52
C GLN A 199 -15.04 3.77 8.99
N LEU A 200 -14.16 4.17 8.06
CA LEU A 200 -12.88 4.84 8.30
C LEU A 200 -12.79 6.11 7.41
N PRO A 201 -13.60 7.15 7.69
CA PRO A 201 -13.81 8.26 6.75
C PRO A 201 -12.60 9.20 6.57
N LEU A 202 -11.61 9.15 7.46
CA LEU A 202 -10.37 9.93 7.36
C LEU A 202 -9.18 9.07 6.88
N LEU A 203 -9.44 7.97 6.17
CA LEU A 203 -8.36 7.28 5.47
C LEU A 203 -7.66 8.26 4.53
N HIS A 204 -6.34 8.34 4.68
CA HIS A 204 -5.52 9.22 3.88
C HIS A 204 -5.19 8.61 2.52
N GLU A 205 -4.98 7.29 2.47
CA GLU A 205 -4.62 6.55 1.27
C GLU A 205 -5.23 5.15 1.28
N VAL A 206 -5.57 4.64 0.09
CA VAL A 206 -5.88 3.22 -0.12
C VAL A 206 -5.02 2.68 -1.25
N SER A 207 -4.43 1.50 -1.04
CA SER A 207 -3.61 0.81 -2.03
C SER A 207 -4.43 -0.30 -2.70
N ILE A 208 -4.73 -0.12 -4.01
CA ILE A 208 -5.48 -1.10 -4.79
C ILE A 208 -4.54 -1.78 -5.78
N GLY A 209 -4.26 -3.05 -5.56
CA GLY A 209 -3.30 -3.81 -6.36
C GLY A 209 -3.95 -4.79 -7.34
N HIS A 210 -4.20 -6.01 -6.85
CA HIS A 210 -4.67 -7.12 -7.69
C HIS A 210 -6.03 -6.83 -8.32
N ALA A 211 -6.99 -6.36 -7.52
CA ALA A 211 -8.35 -6.11 -7.96
C ALA A 211 -8.41 -5.04 -9.07
N LEU A 212 -7.62 -3.95 -8.97
CA LEU A 212 -7.58 -2.93 -10.02
C LEU A 212 -7.19 -3.52 -11.38
N VAL A 213 -6.16 -4.39 -11.41
CA VAL A 213 -5.72 -5.00 -12.67
C VAL A 213 -6.76 -6.00 -13.19
N ALA A 214 -7.35 -6.81 -12.30
CA ALA A 214 -8.41 -7.77 -12.67
C ALA A 214 -9.63 -7.04 -13.24
N ASP A 215 -10.11 -5.99 -12.59
CA ASP A 215 -11.24 -5.19 -13.06
C ASP A 215 -10.93 -4.48 -14.39
N ALA A 216 -9.70 -3.98 -14.56
CA ALA A 216 -9.29 -3.30 -15.78
C ALA A 216 -9.29 -4.20 -17.02
N LEU A 217 -9.15 -5.52 -16.87
CA LEU A 217 -9.27 -6.47 -17.98
C LEU A 217 -10.69 -6.51 -18.58
N TYR A 218 -11.71 -6.21 -17.76
CA TYR A 218 -13.12 -6.25 -18.18
C TYR A 218 -13.70 -4.86 -18.44
N LEU A 219 -13.26 -3.85 -17.68
CA LEU A 219 -13.87 -2.51 -17.70
C LEU A 219 -13.01 -1.48 -18.44
N GLY A 220 -11.76 -1.80 -18.72
CA GLY A 220 -10.75 -0.87 -19.18
C GLY A 220 -10.19 0.00 -18.03
N LEU A 221 -8.90 0.38 -18.12
CA LEU A 221 -8.16 1.01 -17.02
C LEU A 221 -8.79 2.34 -16.56
N GLU A 222 -9.18 3.22 -17.49
CA GLU A 222 -9.77 4.51 -17.17
C GLU A 222 -11.07 4.37 -16.37
N ASN A 223 -11.99 3.50 -16.84
CA ASN A 223 -13.25 3.28 -16.15
C ASN A 223 -13.02 2.68 -14.76
N THR A 224 -12.08 1.75 -14.64
CA THR A 224 -11.73 1.11 -13.37
C THR A 224 -11.26 2.14 -12.36
N ILE A 225 -10.29 2.99 -12.71
CA ILE A 225 -9.78 4.04 -11.81
C ILE A 225 -10.90 4.97 -11.36
N ARG A 226 -11.75 5.42 -12.30
CA ARG A 226 -12.90 6.28 -11.98
C ARG A 226 -13.90 5.62 -11.03
N LEU A 227 -14.12 4.31 -11.16
CA LEU A 227 -14.99 3.55 -10.26
C LEU A 227 -14.41 3.48 -8.84
N TYR A 228 -13.11 3.21 -8.71
CA TYR A 228 -12.42 3.22 -7.41
C TYR A 228 -12.45 4.60 -6.76
N GLN A 229 -12.19 5.66 -7.52
CA GLN A 229 -12.31 7.04 -7.02
C GLN A 229 -13.73 7.37 -6.55
N ARG A 230 -14.76 6.91 -7.28
CA ARG A 230 -16.16 7.08 -6.88
C ARG A 230 -16.50 6.33 -5.61
N ALA A 231 -15.92 5.12 -5.42
CA ALA A 231 -16.11 4.32 -4.21
C ALA A 231 -15.57 4.99 -2.93
N LEU A 232 -14.64 5.94 -3.09
CA LEU A 232 -14.06 6.75 -2.01
C LEU A 232 -14.78 8.09 -1.79
N GLN A 233 -15.83 8.40 -2.56
CA GLN A 233 -16.61 9.60 -2.33
C GLN A 233 -17.69 9.35 -1.28
N PRO A 234 -18.00 10.34 -0.43
CA PRO A 234 -19.14 10.24 0.48
C PRO A 234 -20.41 9.93 -0.30
N ARG A 235 -21.19 8.97 0.17
CA ARG A 235 -22.51 8.73 -0.43
C ARG A 235 -23.37 9.97 -0.26
N PRO A 236 -24.11 10.42 -1.30
CA PRO A 236 -25.07 11.52 -1.13
C PRO A 236 -26.06 11.09 -0.03
N SER A 237 -26.27 11.99 0.93
CA SER A 237 -27.33 11.84 1.94
C SER A 237 -28.67 11.71 1.23
N ASN A 238 -29.39 10.62 1.41
CA ASN A 238 -30.76 10.47 0.94
C ASN A 238 -31.70 11.35 1.75
#